data_f9711d835441365db6bb79c52fcfe939
#
_entry.id   f9711d835441365db6bb79c52fcfe939
#
_cell.length_a   1.000
_cell.length_b   1.000
_cell.length_c   1.000
_cell.angle_alpha   90.00
_cell.angle_beta   90.00
_cell.angle_gamma   90.00
#
_symmetry.space_group_name_H-M   'P 1'
#
loop_
_entity.id
_entity.type
_entity.pdbx_description
1 polymer ?
#
loop_
_entity_poly.entity_id
_entity_poly.type
_entity_poly.pdbx_seq_one_letter_code
_entity_poly.pdbx_strand_id
1 'polypeptide(L)'
;MNILVVGASKGLGKALIEGLGNAGDTLIGVSRMRPEDLIVDAERNVRWVEADLMFPAKAAHTIEQAVAEDGLDTLIYNLGIWETLAFDPAYALLDSPDEEVQAIVSCNITSTILLIKRLLPLLLKSAHPRIILTGSTSGLPQSGRPEVAFGASKFALRGIADSLREGYRHQRLAVTCLNLGYLNTEVPLSTPLDLAAQRGEGQMIPVHDVVQVVRMILSLSAASYVKELTLPAILDERF
;
A
#
# COMPACT_ATOMS: atom_id res chain seq x y z
N MET A 1 0.95 -2.02 -18.66
CA MET A 1 1.18 -1.02 -17.58
C MET A 1 2.41 -1.39 -16.78
N ASN A 2 3.12 -0.36 -16.25
CA ASN A 2 4.21 -0.55 -15.30
C ASN A 2 3.69 -0.20 -13.90
N ILE A 3 3.59 -1.20 -13.03
CA ILE A 3 2.99 -1.10 -11.69
C ILE A 3 4.07 -1.33 -10.63
N LEU A 4 4.36 -0.33 -9.82
CA LEU A 4 5.30 -0.41 -8.70
C LEU A 4 4.54 -0.68 -7.40
N VAL A 5 4.91 -1.73 -6.66
CA VAL A 5 4.33 -2.08 -5.36
C VAL A 5 5.39 -1.97 -4.28
N VAL A 6 5.23 -1.02 -3.37
CA VAL A 6 6.14 -0.80 -2.23
C VAL A 6 5.66 -1.60 -1.02
N GLY A 7 6.59 -2.29 -0.33
CA GLY A 7 6.26 -3.22 0.75
C GLY A 7 5.76 -4.57 0.24
N ALA A 8 6.44 -5.11 -0.78
CA ALA A 8 5.98 -6.24 -1.58
C ALA A 8 6.45 -7.62 -1.09
N SER A 9 7.25 -7.72 0.00
CA SER A 9 7.88 -8.99 0.39
C SER A 9 6.95 -9.99 1.09
N LYS A 10 5.86 -9.53 1.68
CA LYS A 10 4.92 -10.39 2.43
C LYS A 10 3.50 -9.81 2.46
N GLY A 11 2.57 -10.58 2.98
CA GLY A 11 1.19 -10.15 3.22
C GLY A 11 0.52 -9.58 1.98
N LEU A 12 -0.20 -8.46 2.12
CA LEU A 12 -0.92 -7.83 1.03
C LEU A 12 -0.01 -7.42 -0.14
N GLY A 13 1.18 -6.88 0.13
CA GLY A 13 2.07 -6.45 -0.94
C GLY A 13 2.54 -7.60 -1.83
N LYS A 14 2.84 -8.76 -1.23
CA LYS A 14 3.15 -9.99 -1.97
C LYS A 14 1.93 -10.46 -2.78
N ALA A 15 0.75 -10.48 -2.17
CA ALA A 15 -0.49 -10.85 -2.85
C ALA A 15 -0.82 -9.93 -4.04
N LEU A 16 -0.49 -8.63 -3.94
CA LEU A 16 -0.63 -7.69 -5.06
C LEU A 16 0.32 -8.03 -6.21
N ILE A 17 1.58 -8.38 -5.93
CA ILE A 17 2.52 -8.83 -6.99
C ILE A 17 2.03 -10.14 -7.63
N GLU A 18 1.56 -11.09 -6.84
CA GLU A 18 1.06 -12.38 -7.34
C GLU A 18 -0.28 -12.25 -8.08
N GLY A 19 -1.11 -11.30 -7.68
CA GLY A 19 -2.49 -11.18 -8.16
C GLY A 19 -2.75 -10.09 -9.19
N LEU A 20 -1.91 -9.06 -9.33
CA LEU A 20 -2.13 -7.98 -10.28
C LEU A 20 -1.46 -8.26 -11.63
N GLY A 21 -1.78 -7.40 -12.60
CA GLY A 21 -1.20 -7.39 -13.94
C GLY A 21 -1.91 -8.34 -14.91
N ASN A 22 -1.90 -7.94 -16.16
CA ASN A 22 -2.34 -8.72 -17.32
C ASN A 22 -1.13 -9.11 -18.15
N ALA A 23 -1.32 -9.91 -19.21
CA ALA A 23 -0.27 -10.18 -20.17
C ALA A 23 0.27 -8.86 -20.76
N GLY A 24 1.60 -8.68 -20.72
CA GLY A 24 2.27 -7.46 -21.17
C GLY A 24 2.44 -6.36 -20.09
N ASP A 25 1.89 -6.53 -18.89
CA ASP A 25 2.18 -5.62 -17.78
C ASP A 25 3.50 -5.98 -17.10
N THR A 26 4.19 -4.96 -16.54
CA THR A 26 5.37 -5.14 -15.71
C THR A 26 5.02 -4.82 -14.26
N LEU A 27 5.26 -5.77 -13.38
CA LEU A 27 5.12 -5.60 -11.94
C LEU A 27 6.50 -5.41 -11.31
N ILE A 28 6.66 -4.36 -10.51
CA ILE A 28 7.93 -4.03 -9.86
C ILE A 28 7.70 -4.06 -8.36
N GLY A 29 8.23 -5.10 -7.70
CA GLY A 29 8.18 -5.22 -6.25
C GLY A 29 9.31 -4.44 -5.58
N VAL A 30 9.02 -3.76 -4.48
CA VAL A 30 10.01 -3.06 -3.66
C VAL A 30 9.95 -3.56 -2.23
N SER A 31 11.07 -4.02 -1.73
CA SER A 31 11.30 -4.39 -0.32
C SER A 31 12.79 -4.51 -0.04
N ARG A 32 13.15 -4.82 1.21
CA ARG A 32 14.56 -5.06 1.61
C ARG A 32 15.17 -6.29 0.93
N MET A 33 14.35 -7.32 0.67
CA MET A 33 14.76 -8.55 -0.01
C MET A 33 13.59 -9.09 -0.84
N ARG A 34 13.89 -9.71 -1.99
CA ARG A 34 12.89 -10.42 -2.78
C ARG A 34 12.47 -11.70 -2.03
N PRO A 35 11.16 -12.01 -1.88
CA PRO A 35 10.74 -13.26 -1.27
C PRO A 35 11.07 -14.45 -2.16
N GLU A 36 11.58 -15.53 -1.53
CA GLU A 36 11.93 -16.76 -2.26
C GLU A 36 10.70 -17.56 -2.71
N ASP A 37 9.61 -17.44 -1.96
CA ASP A 37 8.34 -18.14 -2.15
C ASP A 37 7.33 -17.36 -3.02
N LEU A 38 7.80 -16.41 -3.84
CA LEU A 38 6.94 -15.64 -4.74
C LEU A 38 6.40 -16.52 -5.86
N ILE A 39 5.08 -16.62 -5.94
CA ILE A 39 4.38 -17.41 -6.97
C ILE A 39 3.91 -16.45 -8.06
N VAL A 40 4.58 -16.49 -9.20
CA VAL A 40 4.18 -15.71 -10.37
C VAL A 40 4.18 -16.60 -11.62
N ASP A 41 3.22 -16.35 -12.49
CA ASP A 41 3.15 -16.99 -13.78
C ASP A 41 4.41 -16.67 -14.61
N ALA A 42 4.96 -17.66 -15.32
CA ALA A 42 6.15 -17.50 -16.15
C ALA A 42 5.98 -16.46 -17.28
N GLU A 43 4.75 -16.18 -17.69
CA GLU A 43 4.43 -15.18 -18.71
C GLU A 43 4.38 -13.74 -18.15
N ARG A 44 4.47 -13.56 -16.84
CA ARG A 44 4.43 -12.23 -16.19
C ARG A 44 5.83 -11.65 -16.05
N ASN A 45 5.98 -10.40 -16.43
CA ASN A 45 7.21 -9.67 -16.21
C ASN A 45 7.22 -9.12 -14.77
N VAL A 46 7.98 -9.77 -13.88
CA VAL A 46 8.13 -9.34 -12.48
C VAL A 46 9.58 -8.99 -12.20
N ARG A 47 9.82 -7.73 -11.86
CA ARG A 47 11.12 -7.19 -11.45
C ARG A 47 11.14 -6.88 -9.97
N TRP A 48 12.32 -6.75 -9.40
CA TRP A 48 12.48 -6.44 -7.98
C TRP A 48 13.51 -5.36 -7.74
N VAL A 49 13.19 -4.42 -6.85
CA VAL A 49 14.11 -3.37 -6.40
C VAL A 49 14.30 -3.52 -4.90
N GLU A 50 15.53 -3.77 -4.49
CA GLU A 50 15.88 -3.85 -3.07
C GLU A 50 16.11 -2.44 -2.52
N ALA A 51 15.27 -2.03 -1.57
CA ALA A 51 15.37 -0.74 -0.91
C ALA A 51 14.80 -0.81 0.51
N ASP A 52 15.47 -0.12 1.44
CA ASP A 52 15.02 0.00 2.82
C ASP A 52 14.42 1.39 3.06
N LEU A 53 13.10 1.45 3.21
CA LEU A 53 12.35 2.68 3.42
C LEU A 53 12.56 3.31 4.81
N MET A 54 13.28 2.63 5.72
CA MET A 54 13.80 3.25 6.95
C MET A 54 14.85 4.33 6.66
N PHE A 55 15.42 4.33 5.44
CA PHE A 55 16.30 5.39 4.91
C PHE A 55 15.62 6.11 3.75
N PRO A 56 14.62 6.97 4.00
CA PRO A 56 13.66 7.45 2.99
C PRO A 56 14.30 8.07 1.74
N ALA A 57 15.30 8.95 1.93
CA ALA A 57 15.96 9.66 0.81
C ALA A 57 16.78 8.71 -0.09
N LYS A 58 17.51 7.75 0.55
CA LYS A 58 18.29 6.75 -0.17
C LYS A 58 17.38 5.79 -0.93
N ALA A 59 16.36 5.27 -0.26
CA ALA A 59 15.41 4.36 -0.86
C ALA A 59 14.69 4.99 -2.05
N ALA A 60 14.19 6.22 -1.89
CA ALA A 60 13.50 6.94 -2.96
C ALA A 60 14.41 7.16 -4.19
N HIS A 61 15.69 7.48 -3.97
CA HIS A 61 16.68 7.60 -5.05
C HIS A 61 16.94 6.26 -5.75
N THR A 62 17.17 5.19 -4.98
CA THR A 62 17.40 3.85 -5.54
C THR A 62 16.22 3.39 -6.40
N ILE A 63 14.99 3.59 -5.93
CA ILE A 63 13.77 3.19 -6.64
C ILE A 63 13.61 4.04 -7.91
N GLU A 64 13.79 5.36 -7.82
CA GLU A 64 13.74 6.28 -8.97
C GLU A 64 14.67 5.82 -10.10
N GLN A 65 15.94 5.54 -9.77
CA GLN A 65 16.94 5.06 -10.74
C GLN A 65 16.51 3.72 -11.39
N ALA A 66 15.97 2.81 -10.61
CA ALA A 66 15.58 1.49 -11.10
C ALA A 66 14.41 1.50 -12.08
N VAL A 67 13.53 2.53 -12.04
CA VAL A 67 12.34 2.63 -12.90
C VAL A 67 12.42 3.75 -13.94
N ALA A 68 13.54 4.49 -13.99
CA ALA A 68 13.69 5.69 -14.82
C ALA A 68 13.48 5.42 -16.32
N GLU A 69 13.97 4.29 -16.82
CA GLU A 69 13.93 3.94 -18.25
C GLU A 69 12.60 3.30 -18.66
N ASP A 70 11.93 2.62 -17.75
CA ASP A 70 10.69 1.88 -18.04
C ASP A 70 9.45 2.77 -18.07
N GLY A 71 9.50 3.92 -17.41
CA GLY A 71 8.33 4.71 -17.07
C GLY A 71 7.48 4.06 -15.97
N LEU A 72 6.47 4.76 -15.49
CA LEU A 72 5.62 4.29 -14.40
C LEU A 72 4.17 4.73 -14.62
N ASP A 73 3.23 3.79 -14.61
CA ASP A 73 1.80 4.08 -14.73
C ASP A 73 1.10 4.12 -13.38
N THR A 74 1.50 3.23 -12.47
CA THR A 74 0.84 3.09 -11.17
C THR A 74 1.86 2.88 -10.05
N LEU A 75 1.74 3.66 -9.00
CA LEU A 75 2.40 3.44 -7.71
C LEU A 75 1.39 2.92 -6.70
N ILE A 76 1.64 1.74 -6.12
CA ILE A 76 0.91 1.20 -4.97
C ILE A 76 1.84 1.27 -3.76
N TYR A 77 1.57 2.19 -2.84
CA TYR A 77 2.33 2.33 -1.61
C TYR A 77 1.64 1.55 -0.49
N ASN A 78 2.15 0.34 -0.23
CA ASN A 78 1.57 -0.59 0.74
C ASN A 78 2.41 -0.73 2.02
N LEU A 79 3.59 -0.11 2.08
CA LEU A 79 4.43 -0.18 3.26
C LEU A 79 3.82 0.58 4.44
N GLY A 80 3.95 -0.01 5.64
CA GLY A 80 3.64 0.63 6.91
C GLY A 80 4.17 -0.22 8.05
N ILE A 81 4.65 0.46 9.09
CA ILE A 81 5.01 -0.14 10.37
C ILE A 81 4.14 0.49 11.46
N TRP A 82 4.06 -0.17 12.58
CA TRP A 82 3.26 0.21 13.73
C TRP A 82 4.03 -0.04 15.03
N GLU A 83 3.51 0.43 16.15
CA GLU A 83 4.08 0.24 17.48
C GLU A 83 4.16 -1.25 17.83
N THR A 84 5.18 -1.66 18.56
CA THR A 84 5.40 -3.08 18.93
C THR A 84 4.20 -3.66 19.68
N LEU A 85 3.54 -2.87 20.51
CA LEU A 85 2.31 -3.25 21.20
C LEU A 85 1.03 -2.80 20.49
N ALA A 86 1.11 -2.37 19.22
CA ALA A 86 -0.08 -2.00 18.47
C ALA A 86 -1.07 -3.17 18.43
N PHE A 87 -2.36 -2.82 18.62
CA PHE A 87 -3.49 -3.75 18.61
C PHE A 87 -3.56 -4.68 19.85
N ASP A 88 -2.61 -4.57 20.78
CA ASP A 88 -2.66 -5.25 22.06
C ASP A 88 -3.48 -4.41 23.07
N PRO A 89 -4.34 -5.02 23.91
CA PRO A 89 -5.04 -4.31 24.98
C PRO A 89 -4.11 -3.61 25.99
N ALA A 90 -2.85 -4.03 26.10
CA ALA A 90 -1.84 -3.42 26.95
C ALA A 90 -1.17 -2.17 26.33
N TYR A 91 -1.52 -1.79 25.09
CA TYR A 91 -0.92 -0.61 24.47
C TYR A 91 -1.17 0.65 25.29
N ALA A 92 -0.10 1.38 25.57
CA ALA A 92 -0.14 2.72 26.14
C ALA A 92 0.92 3.61 25.47
N LEU A 93 0.53 4.80 25.03
CA LEU A 93 1.47 5.75 24.39
C LEU A 93 2.66 6.09 25.32
N LEU A 94 2.42 6.17 26.63
CA LEU A 94 3.46 6.50 27.62
C LEU A 94 4.60 5.47 27.66
N ASP A 95 4.33 4.24 27.23
CA ASP A 95 5.29 3.13 27.24
C ASP A 95 5.97 2.94 25.86
N SER A 96 5.53 3.72 24.86
CA SER A 96 6.13 3.65 23.50
C SER A 96 7.48 4.38 23.49
N PRO A 97 8.59 3.72 23.07
CA PRO A 97 9.90 4.37 22.94
C PRO A 97 9.87 5.50 21.90
N ASP A 98 10.58 6.60 22.19
CA ASP A 98 10.69 7.75 21.27
C ASP A 98 11.23 7.33 19.89
N GLU A 99 12.19 6.41 19.86
CA GLU A 99 12.78 5.87 18.62
C GLU A 99 11.76 5.13 17.76
N GLU A 100 10.82 4.42 18.41
CA GLU A 100 9.75 3.72 17.71
C GLU A 100 8.78 4.71 17.06
N VAL A 101 8.36 5.73 17.79
CA VAL A 101 7.51 6.82 17.28
C VAL A 101 8.18 7.51 16.07
N GLN A 102 9.46 7.86 16.20
CA GLN A 102 10.23 8.47 15.12
C GLN A 102 10.35 7.54 13.90
N ALA A 103 10.60 6.26 14.13
CA ALA A 103 10.67 5.25 13.07
C ALA A 103 9.36 5.14 12.30
N ILE A 104 8.22 5.12 12.99
CA ILE A 104 6.89 5.07 12.37
C ILE A 104 6.63 6.31 11.51
N VAL A 105 6.90 7.50 12.03
CA VAL A 105 6.73 8.75 11.28
C VAL A 105 7.66 8.80 10.05
N SER A 106 8.91 8.40 10.22
CA SER A 106 9.90 8.35 9.14
C SER A 106 9.48 7.35 8.03
N CYS A 107 9.13 6.13 8.42
CA CYS A 107 8.79 5.07 7.49
C CYS A 107 7.43 5.30 6.82
N ASN A 108 6.40 5.66 7.59
CA ASN A 108 5.04 5.72 7.05
C ASN A 108 4.71 7.04 6.36
N ILE A 109 5.31 8.16 6.80
CA ILE A 109 4.99 9.50 6.27
C ILE A 109 6.13 10.03 5.41
N THR A 110 7.33 10.17 5.98
CA THR A 110 8.45 10.81 5.26
C THR A 110 8.83 10.03 4.02
N SER A 111 8.93 8.69 4.12
CA SER A 111 9.30 7.86 2.97
C SER A 111 8.21 7.88 1.89
N THR A 112 6.93 7.93 2.26
CA THR A 112 5.82 8.08 1.30
C THR A 112 5.95 9.38 0.51
N ILE A 113 6.16 10.51 1.19
CA ILE A 113 6.25 11.82 0.55
C ILE A 113 7.49 11.89 -0.36
N LEU A 114 8.66 11.46 0.13
CA LEU A 114 9.90 11.54 -0.65
C LEU A 114 9.87 10.62 -1.86
N LEU A 115 9.32 9.42 -1.74
CA LEU A 115 9.19 8.51 -2.86
C LEU A 115 8.23 9.07 -3.92
N ILE A 116 7.04 9.51 -3.51
CA ILE A 116 6.07 10.13 -4.44
C ILE A 116 6.70 11.33 -5.14
N LYS A 117 7.37 12.23 -4.40
CA LYS A 117 8.03 13.40 -4.96
C LYS A 117 9.00 13.03 -6.09
N ARG A 118 9.78 11.95 -5.93
CA ARG A 118 10.76 11.52 -6.94
C ARG A 118 10.13 10.80 -8.12
N LEU A 119 9.09 9.99 -7.87
CA LEU A 119 8.45 9.21 -8.94
C LEU A 119 7.40 10.01 -9.71
N LEU A 120 6.92 11.12 -9.16
CA LEU A 120 5.87 11.94 -9.76
C LEU A 120 6.18 12.39 -11.20
N PRO A 121 7.41 12.85 -11.55
CA PRO A 121 7.74 13.21 -12.93
C PRO A 121 7.64 12.04 -13.93
N LEU A 122 7.82 10.80 -13.46
CA LEU A 122 7.64 9.60 -14.28
C LEU A 122 6.16 9.24 -14.42
N LEU A 123 5.44 9.25 -13.30
CA LEU A 123 3.99 9.00 -13.26
C LEU A 123 3.24 9.96 -14.19
N LEU A 124 3.56 11.25 -14.15
CA LEU A 124 2.88 12.27 -14.95
C LEU A 124 3.12 12.17 -16.46
N LYS A 125 4.02 11.31 -16.92
CA LYS A 125 4.20 10.97 -18.34
C LYS A 125 3.24 9.87 -18.80
N SER A 126 2.63 9.13 -17.87
CA SER A 126 1.64 8.10 -18.19
C SER A 126 0.35 8.71 -18.73
N ALA A 127 -0.31 8.01 -19.65
CA ALA A 127 -1.66 8.36 -20.10
C ALA A 127 -2.72 8.24 -18.97
N HIS A 128 -2.43 7.41 -17.96
CA HIS A 128 -3.33 7.14 -16.83
C HIS A 128 -2.54 7.08 -15.52
N PRO A 129 -1.98 8.21 -15.04
CA PRO A 129 -1.15 8.22 -13.83
C PRO A 129 -1.98 7.91 -12.58
N ARG A 130 -1.57 6.91 -11.80
CA ARG A 130 -2.28 6.46 -10.61
C ARG A 130 -1.37 6.30 -9.41
N ILE A 131 -1.88 6.68 -8.24
CA ILE A 131 -1.29 6.37 -6.93
C ILE A 131 -2.36 5.71 -6.08
N ILE A 132 -2.04 4.56 -5.49
CA ILE A 132 -2.88 3.88 -4.52
C ILE A 132 -2.10 3.83 -3.21
N LEU A 133 -2.66 4.46 -2.17
CA LEU A 133 -2.10 4.46 -0.82
C LEU A 133 -2.87 3.47 0.05
N THR A 134 -2.19 2.49 0.63
CA THR A 134 -2.80 1.57 1.59
C THR A 134 -2.94 2.26 2.94
N GLY A 135 -4.12 2.82 3.16
CA GLY A 135 -4.56 3.40 4.42
C GLY A 135 -4.94 2.33 5.44
N SER A 136 -5.72 2.74 6.42
CA SER A 136 -6.28 1.86 7.45
C SER A 136 -7.57 2.50 7.99
N THR A 137 -8.47 1.68 8.53
CA THR A 137 -9.59 2.17 9.35
C THR A 137 -9.11 3.00 10.53
N SER A 138 -7.88 2.75 11.06
CA SER A 138 -7.22 3.60 12.07
C SER A 138 -6.94 5.03 11.59
N GLY A 139 -6.95 5.30 10.28
CA GLY A 139 -6.84 6.64 9.69
C GLY A 139 -8.17 7.36 9.49
N LEU A 140 -9.27 6.86 10.04
CA LEU A 140 -10.60 7.45 9.94
C LEU A 140 -11.00 8.15 11.25
N PRO A 141 -11.82 9.22 11.19
CA PRO A 141 -12.35 9.84 12.40
C PRO A 141 -13.09 8.84 13.29
N GLN A 142 -12.84 8.92 14.60
CA GLN A 142 -13.51 8.07 15.58
C GLN A 142 -13.29 6.56 15.37
N SER A 143 -12.11 6.18 14.88
CA SER A 143 -11.76 4.76 14.64
C SER A 143 -11.77 3.90 15.92
N GLY A 144 -11.77 4.51 17.10
CA GLY A 144 -11.71 3.80 18.38
C GLY A 144 -10.36 3.08 18.63
N ARG A 145 -9.33 3.40 17.87
CA ARG A 145 -8.00 2.79 17.97
C ARG A 145 -7.07 3.68 18.80
N PRO A 146 -6.34 3.13 19.81
CA PRO A 146 -5.48 3.91 20.69
C PRO A 146 -4.08 4.19 20.13
N GLU A 147 -3.64 3.50 19.06
CA GLU A 147 -2.29 3.60 18.48
C GLU A 147 -2.04 4.97 17.88
N VAL A 148 -1.27 5.81 18.60
CA VAL A 148 -1.17 7.24 18.27
C VAL A 148 -0.31 7.48 17.04
N ALA A 149 0.91 6.90 16.98
CA ALA A 149 1.83 7.14 15.86
C ALA A 149 1.33 6.45 14.59
N PHE A 150 0.85 5.21 14.69
CA PHE A 150 0.25 4.49 13.57
C PHE A 150 -0.99 5.21 13.05
N GLY A 151 -1.95 5.53 13.92
CA GLY A 151 -3.17 6.23 13.54
C GLY A 151 -2.88 7.57 12.87
N ALA A 152 -2.01 8.41 13.48
CA ALA A 152 -1.58 9.67 12.90
C ALA A 152 -0.94 9.47 11.50
N SER A 153 -0.12 8.43 11.33
CA SER A 153 0.50 8.12 10.03
C SER A 153 -0.55 7.76 8.96
N LYS A 154 -1.60 7.04 9.33
CA LYS A 154 -2.68 6.66 8.40
C LYS A 154 -3.61 7.85 8.08
N PHE A 155 -3.83 8.77 9.02
CA PHE A 155 -4.46 10.07 8.73
C PHE A 155 -3.61 10.91 7.77
N ALA A 156 -2.29 10.91 7.94
CA ALA A 156 -1.38 11.64 7.06
C ALA A 156 -1.50 11.19 5.60
N LEU A 157 -1.71 9.89 5.32
CA LEU A 157 -1.90 9.38 3.95
C LEU A 157 -3.12 10.02 3.27
N ARG A 158 -4.20 10.27 4.00
CA ARG A 158 -5.38 10.97 3.46
C ARG A 158 -5.07 12.41 3.10
N GLY A 159 -4.33 13.13 3.98
CA GLY A 159 -3.88 14.49 3.70
C GLY A 159 -2.92 14.56 2.51
N ILE A 160 -1.98 13.60 2.40
CA ILE A 160 -1.10 13.47 1.22
C ILE A 160 -1.94 13.26 -0.04
N ALA A 161 -2.91 12.34 0.00
CA ALA A 161 -3.77 12.07 -1.15
C ALA A 161 -4.58 13.30 -1.58
N ASP A 162 -5.17 14.05 -0.64
CA ASP A 162 -5.94 15.26 -0.94
C ASP A 162 -5.07 16.34 -1.58
N SER A 163 -3.87 16.58 -1.02
CA SER A 163 -2.94 17.58 -1.56
C SER A 163 -2.44 17.22 -2.96
N LEU A 164 -2.16 15.92 -3.23
CA LEU A 164 -1.77 15.46 -4.56
C LEU A 164 -2.90 15.61 -5.57
N ARG A 165 -4.13 15.27 -5.21
CA ARG A 165 -5.31 15.46 -6.09
C ARG A 165 -5.49 16.92 -6.47
N GLU A 166 -5.32 17.83 -5.51
CA GLU A 166 -5.45 19.27 -5.76
C GLU A 166 -4.31 19.78 -6.61
N GLY A 167 -3.06 19.47 -6.26
CA GLY A 167 -1.87 19.97 -6.95
C GLY A 167 -1.71 19.47 -8.38
N TYR A 168 -2.22 18.26 -8.68
CA TYR A 168 -2.00 17.60 -9.99
C TYR A 168 -3.30 17.23 -10.72
N ARG A 169 -4.37 17.94 -10.40
CA ARG A 169 -5.69 17.77 -11.03
C ARG A 169 -5.64 17.92 -12.56
N HIS A 170 -4.94 18.94 -13.04
CA HIS A 170 -4.84 19.22 -14.48
C HIS A 170 -4.00 18.18 -15.23
N GLN A 171 -3.11 17.47 -14.54
CA GLN A 171 -2.35 16.34 -15.08
C GLN A 171 -3.10 15.01 -14.95
N ARG A 172 -4.36 15.03 -14.48
CA ARG A 172 -5.23 13.86 -14.34
C ARG A 172 -4.67 12.77 -13.41
N LEU A 173 -3.87 13.16 -12.43
CA LEU A 173 -3.35 12.21 -11.44
C LEU A 173 -4.51 11.66 -10.59
N ALA A 174 -4.76 10.37 -10.69
CA ALA A 174 -5.73 9.67 -9.85
C ALA A 174 -5.03 9.18 -8.57
N VAL A 175 -5.51 9.63 -7.40
CA VAL A 175 -4.96 9.19 -6.12
C VAL A 175 -6.06 8.57 -5.27
N THR A 176 -5.90 7.28 -4.98
CA THR A 176 -6.85 6.48 -4.18
C THR A 176 -6.25 6.20 -2.80
N CYS A 177 -7.03 6.38 -1.74
CA CYS A 177 -6.72 5.91 -0.40
C CYS A 177 -7.60 4.70 -0.08
N LEU A 178 -6.98 3.53 0.17
CA LEU A 178 -7.68 2.32 0.59
C LEU A 178 -7.60 2.20 2.11
N ASN A 179 -8.67 2.49 2.81
CA ASN A 179 -8.76 2.39 4.26
C ASN A 179 -9.19 0.96 4.62
N LEU A 180 -8.21 0.11 4.92
CA LEU A 180 -8.44 -1.32 5.17
C LEU A 180 -8.56 -1.59 6.67
N GLY A 181 -9.45 -2.50 7.03
CA GLY A 181 -9.50 -3.12 8.35
C GLY A 181 -8.43 -4.20 8.51
N TYR A 182 -8.62 -5.13 9.45
CA TYR A 182 -7.69 -6.23 9.66
C TYR A 182 -7.63 -7.18 8.48
N LEU A 183 -6.41 -7.49 8.04
CA LEU A 183 -6.16 -8.39 6.91
C LEU A 183 -5.68 -9.75 7.41
N ASN A 184 -6.19 -10.82 6.83
CA ASN A 184 -5.63 -12.15 6.96
C ASN A 184 -4.45 -12.30 5.99
N THR A 185 -3.27 -11.88 6.41
CA THR A 185 -2.04 -11.91 5.61
C THR A 185 -1.27 -13.22 5.70
N GLU A 186 -1.64 -14.10 6.62
CA GLU A 186 -1.03 -15.43 6.81
C GLU A 186 -1.55 -16.46 5.79
N VAL A 187 -2.69 -16.17 5.18
CA VAL A 187 -3.28 -17.03 4.16
C VAL A 187 -2.87 -16.51 2.78
N PRO A 188 -2.05 -17.27 2.02
CA PRO A 188 -1.55 -16.82 0.73
C PRO A 188 -2.65 -16.75 -0.33
N LEU A 189 -2.43 -15.94 -1.37
CA LEU A 189 -3.37 -15.75 -2.47
C LEU A 189 -3.65 -17.05 -3.25
N SER A 190 -2.76 -18.04 -3.20
CA SER A 190 -2.94 -19.38 -3.79
C SER A 190 -3.99 -20.24 -3.09
N THR A 191 -4.41 -19.87 -1.87
CA THR A 191 -5.51 -20.56 -1.16
C THR A 191 -6.84 -20.19 -1.82
N PRO A 192 -7.78 -21.14 -2.04
CA PRO A 192 -9.11 -20.81 -2.55
C PRO A 192 -9.81 -19.74 -1.69
N LEU A 193 -10.50 -18.78 -2.34
CA LEU A 193 -11.13 -17.63 -1.67
C LEU A 193 -12.06 -18.05 -0.52
N ASP A 194 -12.93 -19.03 -0.75
CA ASP A 194 -13.89 -19.49 0.26
C ASP A 194 -13.18 -20.00 1.53
N LEU A 195 -12.07 -20.71 1.35
CA LEU A 195 -11.26 -21.20 2.47
C LEU A 195 -10.51 -20.06 3.17
N ALA A 196 -10.00 -19.09 2.40
CA ALA A 196 -9.33 -17.90 2.97
C ALA A 196 -10.32 -17.04 3.77
N ALA A 197 -11.54 -16.85 3.27
CA ALA A 197 -12.60 -16.13 3.96
C ALA A 197 -13.03 -16.85 5.24
N GLN A 198 -13.20 -18.18 5.18
CA GLN A 198 -13.56 -18.99 6.35
C GLN A 198 -12.52 -18.89 7.48
N ARG A 199 -11.22 -18.89 7.13
CA ARG A 199 -10.13 -18.77 8.12
C ARG A 199 -10.08 -17.38 8.79
N GLY A 200 -10.66 -16.37 8.19
CA GLY A 200 -10.79 -15.03 8.76
C GLY A 200 -11.93 -14.89 9.78
N GLU A 201 -12.82 -15.88 9.85
CA GLU A 201 -13.96 -15.93 10.78
C GLU A 201 -14.82 -14.65 10.79
N GLY A 202 -14.82 -13.91 9.68
CA GLY A 202 -15.48 -12.60 9.56
C GLY A 202 -14.76 -11.44 10.27
N GLN A 203 -13.69 -11.70 11.03
CA GLN A 203 -12.90 -10.69 11.74
C GLN A 203 -11.74 -10.15 10.90
N MET A 204 -11.34 -10.86 9.86
CA MET A 204 -10.22 -10.49 8.99
C MET A 204 -10.62 -10.58 7.51
N ILE A 205 -10.13 -9.62 6.74
CA ILE A 205 -10.33 -9.53 5.30
C ILE A 205 -9.32 -10.44 4.60
N PRO A 206 -9.71 -11.37 3.71
CA PRO A 206 -8.77 -12.11 2.90
C PRO A 206 -8.07 -11.18 1.90
N VAL A 207 -6.78 -11.40 1.67
CA VAL A 207 -6.00 -10.58 0.69
C VAL A 207 -6.61 -10.62 -0.71
N HIS A 208 -7.35 -11.67 -1.05
CA HIS A 208 -8.09 -11.84 -2.30
C HIS A 208 -9.04 -10.68 -2.58
N ASP A 209 -9.83 -10.26 -1.58
CA ASP A 209 -10.79 -9.18 -1.73
C ASP A 209 -10.09 -7.85 -2.03
N VAL A 210 -8.97 -7.59 -1.34
CA VAL A 210 -8.20 -6.37 -1.61
C VAL A 210 -7.58 -6.40 -3.00
N VAL A 211 -7.06 -7.55 -3.45
CA VAL A 211 -6.55 -7.72 -4.82
C VAL A 211 -7.67 -7.47 -5.84
N GLN A 212 -8.89 -7.97 -5.62
CA GLN A 212 -10.04 -7.70 -6.50
C GLN A 212 -10.41 -6.21 -6.54
N VAL A 213 -10.42 -5.54 -5.37
CA VAL A 213 -10.66 -4.09 -5.28
C VAL A 213 -9.62 -3.31 -6.07
N VAL A 214 -8.32 -3.65 -5.93
CA VAL A 214 -7.25 -2.99 -6.67
C VAL A 214 -7.38 -3.25 -8.17
N ARG A 215 -7.69 -4.47 -8.60
CA ARG A 215 -7.99 -4.77 -10.01
C ARG A 215 -9.12 -3.91 -10.57
N MET A 216 -10.21 -3.78 -9.81
CA MET A 216 -11.33 -2.92 -10.18
C MET A 216 -10.88 -1.47 -10.35
N ILE A 217 -10.10 -0.92 -9.40
CA ILE A 217 -9.58 0.45 -9.49
C ILE A 217 -8.70 0.63 -10.75
N LEU A 218 -7.85 -0.34 -11.04
CA LEU A 218 -6.97 -0.30 -12.22
C LEU A 218 -7.73 -0.41 -13.54
N SER A 219 -8.90 -1.04 -13.56
CA SER A 219 -9.75 -1.20 -14.76
C SER A 219 -10.62 0.01 -15.09
N LEU A 220 -10.70 1.01 -14.20
CA LEU A 220 -11.48 2.22 -14.45
C LEU A 220 -10.89 3.03 -15.61
N SER A 221 -11.79 3.67 -16.38
CA SER A 221 -11.40 4.58 -17.45
C SER A 221 -10.69 5.82 -16.91
N ALA A 222 -10.06 6.61 -17.79
CA ALA A 222 -9.44 7.89 -17.43
C ALA A 222 -10.44 9.00 -17.06
N ALA A 223 -11.74 8.74 -17.13
CA ALA A 223 -12.76 9.73 -16.82
C ALA A 223 -13.12 9.78 -15.32
N SER A 224 -12.74 8.74 -14.55
CA SER A 224 -13.10 8.64 -13.14
C SER A 224 -12.05 7.86 -12.35
N TYR A 225 -12.07 8.03 -11.04
CA TYR A 225 -11.26 7.25 -10.11
C TYR A 225 -11.95 7.10 -8.75
N VAL A 226 -11.56 6.10 -7.99
CA VAL A 226 -11.99 5.95 -6.59
C VAL A 226 -11.16 6.90 -5.73
N LYS A 227 -11.80 7.87 -5.08
CA LYS A 227 -11.11 8.81 -4.19
C LYS A 227 -10.67 8.14 -2.89
N GLU A 228 -11.62 7.51 -2.22
CA GLU A 228 -11.43 6.72 -1.00
C GLU A 228 -12.33 5.49 -1.04
N LEU A 229 -11.83 4.39 -0.50
CA LEU A 229 -12.61 3.18 -0.29
C LEU A 229 -12.27 2.63 1.10
N THR A 230 -13.31 2.37 1.89
CA THR A 230 -13.17 1.75 3.19
C THR A 230 -13.64 0.30 3.10
N LEU A 231 -12.80 -0.62 3.54
CA LEU A 231 -13.08 -2.06 3.53
C LEU A 231 -12.79 -2.63 4.91
N PRO A 232 -13.78 -2.67 5.83
CA PRO A 232 -13.66 -3.38 7.11
C PRO A 232 -13.92 -4.88 6.91
N ALA A 233 -13.53 -5.70 7.90
CA ALA A 233 -14.04 -7.06 7.99
C ALA A 233 -15.53 -7.02 8.37
N ILE A 234 -16.30 -8.06 7.98
CA ILE A 234 -17.77 -8.04 8.14
C ILE A 234 -18.20 -8.02 9.62
N LEU A 235 -17.35 -8.52 10.52
CA LEU A 235 -17.56 -8.51 11.97
C LEU A 235 -16.58 -7.59 12.71
N ASP A 236 -16.02 -6.57 12.05
CA ASP A 236 -15.18 -5.57 12.73
C ASP A 236 -16.03 -4.70 13.65
N GLU A 237 -15.98 -4.98 14.97
CA GLU A 237 -16.77 -4.28 15.99
C GLU A 237 -16.37 -2.80 16.22
N ARG A 238 -15.25 -2.39 15.66
CA ARG A 238 -14.70 -1.04 15.84
C ARG A 238 -14.92 -0.13 14.63
N PHE A 239 -15.77 -0.59 13.71
CA PHE A 239 -16.06 0.16 12.50
C PHE A 239 -17.54 0.17 12.15
#